data_d189f9ee069a86f2f5f7f6cf792432cd
#
_entry.id   d189f9ee069a86f2f5f7f6cf792432cd
#
_cell.length_a   1.000
_cell.length_b   1.000
_cell.length_c   1.000
_cell.angle_alpha   90.00
_cell.angle_beta   90.00
_cell.angle_gamma   90.00
#
_symmetry.space_group_name_H-M   'P 1'
#
loop_
_entity.id
_entity.type
_entity.pdbx_description
1 polymer ?
#
loop_
_entity_poly.entity_id
_entity_poly.type
_entity_poly.pdbx_seq_one_letter_code
_entity_poly.pdbx_strand_id
1 'polypeptide(L)'
;MSFINQQEADGGGDYPESVEKGLQTAINMSWSEHAVSRILFLLLDAPPHHNSQVLSELHSIVRVASQKGIKIIPITASGSDKETEFLCRFMAALTNGTYVFITDHSGIGEDHIEATVGQFEVEYLNDLLVRLITKYSDYQED
;
A
#
# COMPACT_ATOMS: atom_id res chain seq x y z
N MET A 1 -18.30 -9.83 8.45
CA MET A 1 -18.82 -9.20 7.20
C MET A 1 -19.73 -7.98 7.47
N SER A 2 -20.39 -7.85 8.64
CA SER A 2 -21.28 -6.71 8.92
C SER A 2 -20.56 -5.34 8.93
N PHE A 3 -19.32 -5.27 9.39
CA PHE A 3 -18.55 -4.01 9.43
C PHE A 3 -18.34 -3.42 8.03
N ILE A 4 -17.90 -4.23 7.05
CA ILE A 4 -17.65 -3.76 5.68
C ILE A 4 -18.94 -3.26 5.02
N ASN A 5 -20.06 -3.95 5.25
CA ASN A 5 -21.35 -3.58 4.66
C ASN A 5 -21.97 -2.30 5.27
N GLN A 6 -21.42 -1.81 6.38
CA GLN A 6 -21.86 -0.59 7.07
C GLN A 6 -20.98 0.63 6.75
N GLN A 7 -19.91 0.42 5.95
CA GLN A 7 -19.06 1.51 5.53
C GLN A 7 -19.71 2.24 4.36
N GLU A 8 -19.80 3.56 4.47
CA GLU A 8 -20.23 4.46 3.41
C GLU A 8 -19.03 5.31 3.00
N ALA A 9 -18.90 5.56 1.70
CA ALA A 9 -17.91 6.50 1.20
C ALA A 9 -18.38 7.93 1.52
N ASP A 10 -17.61 8.64 2.32
CA ASP A 10 -17.88 10.03 2.68
C ASP A 10 -16.57 10.83 2.58
N GLY A 11 -16.67 12.07 2.15
CA GLY A 11 -15.54 12.96 1.97
C GLY A 11 -15.27 13.24 0.49
N GLY A 12 -14.12 13.81 0.24
CA GLY A 12 -13.72 14.32 -1.08
C GLY A 12 -13.85 15.84 -1.11
N GLY A 13 -12.91 16.50 -1.74
CA GLY A 13 -12.85 17.96 -1.85
C GLY A 13 -11.67 18.36 -2.68
N ASP A 14 -10.64 17.56 -2.66
CA ASP A 14 -9.43 17.70 -3.47
C ASP A 14 -8.95 16.33 -3.94
N TYR A 15 -8.14 16.31 -4.98
CA TYR A 15 -7.62 15.09 -5.59
C TYR A 15 -6.63 14.33 -4.68
N PRO A 16 -5.69 15.01 -3.94
CA PRO A 16 -4.79 14.30 -3.04
C PRO A 16 -5.50 13.72 -1.82
N GLU A 17 -5.05 12.54 -1.38
CA GLU A 17 -5.63 11.78 -0.27
C GLU A 17 -4.86 11.93 1.05
N SER A 18 -5.56 11.81 2.17
CA SER A 18 -4.96 11.85 3.52
C SER A 18 -4.33 10.48 3.89
N VAL A 19 -3.37 10.04 3.09
CA VAL A 19 -2.70 8.73 3.23
C VAL A 19 -2.03 8.59 4.60
N GLU A 20 -1.45 9.67 5.13
CA GLU A 20 -0.80 9.71 6.44
C GLU A 20 -1.77 9.37 7.57
N LYS A 21 -3.01 9.85 7.50
CA LYS A 21 -4.04 9.58 8.52
C LYS A 21 -4.53 8.14 8.45
N GLY A 22 -4.75 7.63 7.23
CA GLY A 22 -5.12 6.23 7.02
C GLY A 22 -4.05 5.28 7.57
N LEU A 23 -2.79 5.49 7.21
CA LEU A 23 -1.67 4.70 7.71
C LEU A 23 -1.51 4.83 9.22
N GLN A 24 -1.59 6.04 9.79
CA GLN A 24 -1.51 6.25 11.22
C GLN A 24 -2.58 5.48 11.97
N THR A 25 -3.80 5.47 11.44
CA THR A 25 -4.91 4.70 12.01
C THR A 25 -4.62 3.21 11.94
N ALA A 26 -4.20 2.70 10.78
CA ALA A 26 -3.93 1.29 10.57
C ALA A 26 -2.79 0.75 11.46
N ILE A 27 -1.68 1.46 11.60
CA ILE A 27 -0.56 0.99 12.45
C ILE A 27 -0.87 1.06 13.95
N ASN A 28 -1.89 1.83 14.36
CA ASN A 28 -2.34 1.92 15.74
C ASN A 28 -3.47 0.93 16.08
N MET A 29 -3.93 0.15 15.11
CA MET A 29 -4.86 -0.95 15.39
C MET A 29 -4.25 -2.01 16.30
N SER A 30 -5.09 -2.86 16.87
CA SER A 30 -4.66 -4.00 17.70
C SER A 30 -4.08 -5.09 16.81
N TRP A 31 -2.77 -5.05 16.59
CA TRP A 31 -2.04 -6.09 15.89
C TRP A 31 -1.73 -7.25 16.83
N SER A 32 -1.86 -8.49 16.33
CA SER A 32 -1.53 -9.68 17.13
C SER A 32 -0.04 -9.71 17.49
N GLU A 33 0.27 -9.98 18.75
CA GLU A 33 1.65 -10.14 19.24
C GLU A 33 2.27 -11.47 18.80
N HIS A 34 1.42 -12.47 18.50
CA HIS A 34 1.82 -13.83 18.12
C HIS A 34 1.61 -14.13 16.63
N ALA A 35 1.39 -13.11 15.80
CA ALA A 35 1.23 -13.32 14.38
C ALA A 35 2.56 -13.73 13.73
N VAL A 36 2.51 -14.69 12.82
CA VAL A 36 3.65 -15.04 11.94
C VAL A 36 4.05 -13.86 11.07
N SER A 37 3.06 -13.11 10.60
CA SER A 37 3.28 -11.90 9.82
C SER A 37 2.20 -10.86 10.10
N ARG A 38 2.58 -9.58 9.98
CA ARG A 38 1.67 -8.43 10.02
C ARG A 38 1.73 -7.75 8.67
N ILE A 39 0.66 -7.84 7.90
CA ILE A 39 0.60 -7.36 6.53
C ILE A 39 -0.44 -6.24 6.45
N LEU A 40 -0.08 -5.10 5.89
CA LEU A 40 -0.94 -3.97 5.61
C LEU A 40 -0.96 -3.71 4.12
N PHE A 41 -2.09 -3.96 3.47
CA PHE A 41 -2.33 -3.56 2.09
C PHE A 41 -2.83 -2.11 2.06
N LEU A 42 -2.10 -1.25 1.36
CA LEU A 42 -2.44 0.17 1.18
C LEU A 42 -2.85 0.39 -0.29
N LEU A 43 -4.16 0.52 -0.51
CA LEU A 43 -4.68 0.81 -1.85
C LEU A 43 -4.74 2.32 -2.06
N LEU A 44 -4.14 2.79 -3.15
CA LEU A 44 -4.08 4.20 -3.53
C LEU A 44 -4.58 4.37 -4.96
N ASP A 45 -5.61 5.16 -5.12
CA ASP A 45 -6.14 5.64 -6.41
C ASP A 45 -5.80 7.11 -6.67
N ALA A 46 -5.29 7.81 -5.66
CA ALA A 46 -4.81 9.17 -5.74
C ALA A 46 -3.52 9.37 -4.93
N PRO A 47 -2.69 10.37 -5.26
CA PRO A 47 -1.47 10.67 -4.52
C PRO A 47 -1.76 11.22 -3.13
N PRO A 48 -0.82 11.07 -2.17
CA PRO A 48 -0.88 11.83 -0.93
C PRO A 48 -0.61 13.31 -1.17
N HIS A 49 -0.93 14.15 -0.19
CA HIS A 49 -0.53 15.56 -0.23
C HIS A 49 1.00 15.68 -0.23
N HIS A 50 1.57 16.37 -1.23
CA HIS A 50 3.02 16.57 -1.39
C HIS A 50 3.50 17.84 -0.67
N ASN A 51 3.36 17.91 0.65
CA ASN A 51 3.97 18.96 1.45
C ASN A 51 4.95 18.37 2.46
N SER A 52 5.90 19.19 2.91
CA SER A 52 6.98 18.73 3.80
C SER A 52 6.50 18.17 5.13
N GLN A 53 5.37 18.64 5.64
CA GLN A 53 4.79 18.13 6.87
C GLN A 53 4.25 16.72 6.67
N VAL A 54 3.42 16.49 5.66
CA VAL A 54 2.84 15.16 5.34
C VAL A 54 3.95 14.16 5.03
N LEU A 55 4.96 14.55 4.27
CA LEU A 55 6.11 13.67 3.98
C LEU A 55 6.87 13.29 5.25
N SER A 56 7.09 14.23 6.17
CA SER A 56 7.73 13.95 7.46
C SER A 56 6.88 13.03 8.33
N GLU A 57 5.57 13.22 8.35
CA GLU A 57 4.62 12.35 9.05
C GLU A 57 4.66 10.93 8.47
N LEU A 58 4.58 10.78 7.14
CA LEU A 58 4.68 9.50 6.45
C LEU A 58 6.00 8.77 6.77
N HIS A 59 7.14 9.45 6.74
CA HIS A 59 8.42 8.87 7.14
C HIS A 59 8.39 8.33 8.58
N SER A 60 7.80 9.09 9.50
CA SER A 60 7.68 8.69 10.91
C SER A 60 6.78 7.48 11.08
N ILE A 61 5.64 7.47 10.39
CA ILE A 61 4.67 6.38 10.40
C ILE A 61 5.28 5.08 9.86
N VAL A 62 5.97 5.16 8.71
CA VAL A 62 6.63 3.99 8.08
C VAL A 62 7.73 3.42 8.99
N ARG A 63 8.48 4.29 9.68
CA ARG A 63 9.47 3.84 10.68
C ARG A 63 8.81 3.08 11.82
N VAL A 64 7.68 3.58 12.34
CA VAL A 64 6.93 2.88 13.40
C VAL A 64 6.38 1.55 12.91
N ALA A 65 5.85 1.49 11.68
CA ALA A 65 5.40 0.24 11.07
C ALA A 65 6.54 -0.78 10.99
N SER A 66 7.71 -0.36 10.52
CA SER A 66 8.92 -1.20 10.46
C SER A 66 9.31 -1.73 11.85
N GLN A 67 9.33 -0.86 12.87
CA GLN A 67 9.64 -1.26 14.26
C GLN A 67 8.64 -2.26 14.84
N LYS A 68 7.37 -2.17 14.44
CA LYS A 68 6.30 -3.10 14.83
C LYS A 68 6.30 -4.39 13.99
N GLY A 69 7.19 -4.53 13.02
CA GLY A 69 7.23 -5.65 12.08
C GLY A 69 6.00 -5.71 11.15
N ILE A 70 5.37 -4.56 10.89
CA ILE A 70 4.24 -4.45 9.96
C ILE A 70 4.81 -4.22 8.56
N LYS A 71 4.54 -5.14 7.63
CA LYS A 71 4.90 -5.02 6.22
C LYS A 71 3.84 -4.20 5.50
N ILE A 72 4.24 -3.07 4.93
CA ILE A 72 3.34 -2.25 4.10
C ILE A 72 3.48 -2.72 2.66
N ILE A 73 2.35 -3.05 2.04
CA ILE A 73 2.24 -3.45 0.64
C ILE A 73 1.40 -2.39 -0.06
N PRO A 74 2.03 -1.33 -0.60
CA PRO A 74 1.32 -0.33 -1.37
C PRO A 74 0.87 -0.91 -2.71
N ILE A 75 -0.37 -0.64 -3.07
CA ILE A 75 -1.00 -1.03 -4.33
C ILE A 75 -1.51 0.25 -4.98
N THR A 76 -0.87 0.69 -6.06
CA THR A 76 -1.29 1.88 -6.78
C THR A 76 -2.04 1.51 -8.05
N ALA A 77 -3.09 2.27 -8.35
CA ALA A 77 -3.80 2.19 -9.62
C ALA A 77 -3.12 3.04 -10.70
N SER A 78 -3.56 2.89 -11.93
CA SER A 78 -3.17 3.73 -13.08
C SER A 78 -3.44 5.20 -12.78
N GLY A 79 -2.45 6.06 -13.05
CA GLY A 79 -2.54 7.51 -12.78
C GLY A 79 -1.70 8.01 -11.61
N SER A 80 -1.03 7.13 -10.88
CA SER A 80 -0.06 7.54 -9.85
C SER A 80 1.15 8.23 -10.49
N ASP A 81 1.51 9.40 -9.95
CA ASP A 81 2.70 10.12 -10.39
C ASP A 81 4.01 9.46 -9.88
N LYS A 82 5.15 9.91 -10.42
CA LYS A 82 6.46 9.36 -10.07
C LYS A 82 6.85 9.58 -8.59
N GLU A 83 6.36 10.64 -7.97
CA GLU A 83 6.65 10.93 -6.56
C GLU A 83 5.89 9.97 -5.67
N THR A 84 4.64 9.69 -6.01
CA THR A 84 3.81 8.67 -5.34
C THR A 84 4.40 7.27 -5.52
N GLU A 85 4.85 6.92 -6.73
CA GLU A 85 5.54 5.65 -6.97
C GLU A 85 6.80 5.51 -6.10
N PHE A 86 7.63 6.56 -6.06
CA PHE A 86 8.84 6.58 -5.23
C PHE A 86 8.50 6.40 -3.75
N LEU A 87 7.50 7.11 -3.24
CA LEU A 87 7.05 7.01 -1.86
C LEU A 87 6.55 5.59 -1.52
N CYS A 88 5.76 4.98 -2.41
CA CYS A 88 5.27 3.62 -2.23
C CYS A 88 6.41 2.59 -2.23
N ARG A 89 7.39 2.73 -3.13
CA ARG A 89 8.59 1.88 -3.14
C ARG A 89 9.41 2.06 -1.86
N PHE A 90 9.54 3.28 -1.36
CA PHE A 90 10.20 3.57 -0.09
C PHE A 90 9.49 2.92 1.10
N MET A 91 8.15 3.01 1.18
CA MET A 91 7.36 2.35 2.23
C MET A 91 7.57 0.83 2.21
N ALA A 92 7.44 0.21 1.02
CA ALA A 92 7.65 -1.22 0.85
C ALA A 92 9.07 -1.64 1.26
N ALA A 93 10.10 -0.92 0.81
CA ALA A 93 11.49 -1.23 1.11
C ALA A 93 11.80 -1.15 2.61
N LEU A 94 11.35 -0.10 3.30
CA LEU A 94 11.61 0.09 4.73
C LEU A 94 10.88 -0.91 5.63
N THR A 95 9.78 -1.48 5.16
CA THR A 95 8.95 -2.40 5.94
C THR A 95 9.08 -3.85 5.49
N ASN A 96 10.04 -4.15 4.60
CA ASN A 96 10.21 -5.46 3.97
C ASN A 96 8.91 -5.97 3.30
N GLY A 97 8.14 -5.05 2.74
CA GLY A 97 6.95 -5.32 1.94
C GLY A 97 7.25 -5.43 0.45
N THR A 98 6.22 -5.38 -0.36
CA THR A 98 6.29 -5.40 -1.83
C THR A 98 5.45 -4.25 -2.39
N TYR A 99 6.01 -3.46 -3.30
CA TYR A 99 5.23 -2.49 -4.06
C TYR A 99 4.51 -3.18 -5.20
N VAL A 100 3.24 -2.85 -5.38
CA VAL A 100 2.36 -3.41 -6.42
C VAL A 100 1.80 -2.27 -7.25
N PHE A 101 1.81 -2.46 -8.56
CA PHE A 101 1.19 -1.55 -9.51
C PHE A 101 0.11 -2.30 -10.30
N ILE A 102 -1.12 -1.77 -10.29
CA ILE A 102 -2.22 -2.33 -11.07
C ILE A 102 -2.22 -1.68 -12.44
N THR A 103 -2.01 -2.49 -13.48
CA THR A 103 -2.17 -2.06 -14.87
C THR A 103 -3.57 -2.42 -15.35
N ASP A 104 -4.23 -1.50 -16.03
CA ASP A 104 -5.48 -1.81 -16.70
C ASP A 104 -5.20 -2.45 -18.07
N HIS A 105 -5.04 -3.77 -18.09
CA HIS A 105 -4.87 -4.54 -19.33
C HIS A 105 -6.19 -4.77 -20.07
N SER A 106 -7.31 -4.31 -19.52
CA SER A 106 -8.64 -4.49 -20.13
C SER A 106 -8.90 -3.55 -21.31
N GLY A 107 -8.05 -2.56 -21.54
CA GLY A 107 -8.21 -1.55 -22.59
C GLY A 107 -9.35 -0.56 -22.31
N ILE A 108 -9.83 -0.51 -21.08
CA ILE A 108 -10.81 0.43 -20.57
C ILE A 108 -10.10 1.35 -19.58
N GLY A 109 -9.85 2.59 -19.94
CA GLY A 109 -9.18 3.58 -19.08
C GLY A 109 -8.35 4.59 -19.87
N GLU A 110 -7.80 5.59 -19.19
CA GLU A 110 -6.89 6.59 -19.75
C GLU A 110 -5.48 6.02 -19.95
N ASP A 111 -4.64 6.69 -20.75
CA ASP A 111 -3.25 6.29 -21.03
C ASP A 111 -2.45 6.09 -19.74
N HIS A 112 -1.80 4.93 -19.61
CA HIS A 112 -1.10 4.52 -18.40
C HIS A 112 0.35 4.97 -18.40
N ILE A 113 0.83 5.37 -17.21
CA ILE A 113 2.27 5.51 -16.96
C ILE A 113 2.82 4.11 -16.67
N GLU A 114 3.70 3.61 -17.54
CA GLU A 114 4.41 2.36 -17.31
C GLU A 114 5.29 2.45 -16.06
N ALA A 115 5.42 1.33 -15.32
CA ALA A 115 6.31 1.26 -14.16
C ALA A 115 7.73 1.67 -14.55
N THR A 116 8.32 2.59 -13.80
CA THR A 116 9.57 3.28 -14.17
C THR A 116 10.80 2.36 -14.10
N VAL A 117 10.76 1.24 -13.38
CA VAL A 117 11.92 0.37 -13.13
C VAL A 117 11.51 -1.09 -12.95
N GLY A 118 12.20 -1.99 -13.64
CA GLY A 118 12.22 -3.43 -13.36
C GLY A 118 11.41 -4.28 -14.33
N GLN A 119 11.59 -5.60 -14.22
CA GLN A 119 10.72 -6.57 -14.88
C GLN A 119 9.47 -6.71 -14.02
N PHE A 120 8.30 -6.67 -14.66
CA PHE A 120 7.01 -6.90 -13.98
C PHE A 120 6.31 -8.11 -14.61
N GLU A 121 5.67 -8.89 -13.77
CA GLU A 121 4.79 -9.98 -14.19
C GLU A 121 3.34 -9.47 -14.05
N VAL A 122 2.52 -9.73 -15.07
CA VAL A 122 1.10 -9.41 -15.06
C VAL A 122 0.35 -10.62 -14.50
N GLU A 123 -0.30 -10.43 -13.37
CA GLU A 123 -1.16 -11.44 -12.74
C GLU A 123 -2.46 -10.79 -12.26
N TYR A 124 -3.50 -11.60 -12.04
CA TYR A 124 -4.73 -11.08 -11.45
C TYR A 124 -4.51 -10.63 -10.01
N LEU A 125 -5.12 -9.52 -9.60
CA LEU A 125 -4.95 -8.94 -8.27
C LEU A 125 -5.22 -9.97 -7.15
N ASN A 126 -6.23 -10.82 -7.31
CA ASN A 126 -6.55 -11.85 -6.31
C ASN A 126 -5.42 -12.86 -6.15
N ASP A 127 -4.84 -13.32 -7.26
CA ASP A 127 -3.73 -14.28 -7.25
C ASP A 127 -2.48 -13.66 -6.65
N LEU A 128 -2.19 -12.40 -6.99
CA LEU A 128 -1.14 -11.60 -6.39
C LEU A 128 -1.29 -11.49 -4.87
N LEU A 129 -2.47 -11.13 -4.37
CA LEU A 129 -2.72 -10.98 -2.94
C LEU A 129 -2.52 -12.33 -2.21
N VAL A 130 -3.06 -13.42 -2.76
CA VAL A 130 -2.88 -14.76 -2.20
C VAL A 130 -1.39 -15.13 -2.17
N ARG A 131 -0.66 -14.89 -3.26
CA ARG A 131 0.78 -15.17 -3.36
C ARG A 131 1.59 -14.37 -2.33
N LEU A 132 1.27 -13.08 -2.15
CA LEU A 132 1.96 -12.22 -1.18
C LEU A 132 1.65 -12.62 0.27
N ILE A 133 0.39 -12.97 0.57
CA ILE A 133 0.01 -13.47 1.89
C ILE A 133 0.77 -14.77 2.18
N THR A 134 0.78 -15.71 1.25
CA THR A 134 1.52 -16.97 1.38
C THR A 134 3.01 -16.69 1.60
N LYS A 135 3.65 -15.92 0.71
CA LYS A 135 5.07 -15.56 0.81
C LYS A 135 5.46 -15.00 2.19
N TYR A 136 4.62 -14.17 2.77
CA TYR A 136 4.94 -13.51 4.04
C TYR A 136 4.46 -14.29 5.27
N SER A 137 3.63 -15.30 5.08
CA SER A 137 3.12 -16.18 6.15
C SER A 137 3.84 -17.53 6.22
N ASP A 138 4.59 -17.90 5.18
CA ASP A 138 5.40 -19.12 5.21
C ASP A 138 6.55 -18.94 6.21
N TYR A 139 6.48 -19.71 7.28
CA TYR A 139 7.58 -19.86 8.23
C TYR A 139 8.56 -20.87 7.62
N GLN A 140 9.73 -20.42 7.19
CA GLN A 140 10.84 -21.31 6.88
C GLN A 140 11.60 -21.54 8.18
N GLU A 141 11.54 -22.75 8.71
CA GLU A 141 12.49 -23.18 9.74
C GLU A 141 13.88 -23.25 9.10
N ASP A 142 14.81 -22.41 9.59
CA ASP A 142 16.25 -22.48 9.27
C ASP A 142 16.88 -23.74 9.91
#